data_a0a7b7192b42265d51b8fb48de2cca60
#
_entry.id   a0a7b7192b42265d51b8fb48de2cca60
#
_cell.length_a   1.000
_cell.length_b   1.000
_cell.length_c   1.000
_cell.angle_alpha   90.00
_cell.angle_beta   90.00
_cell.angle_gamma   90.00
#
_symmetry.space_group_name_H-M   'P 1'
#
loop_
_entity.id
_entity.type
_entity.pdbx_description
1 polymer ?
#
loop_
_entity_poly.entity_id
_entity_poly.type
_entity_poly.pdbx_seq_one_letter_code
_entity_poly.pdbx_strand_id
1 'polypeptide(L)'
;MIYSLRKLIAFVFLGGMFWFIYQDLDNLDKPWFMHALGMITVAFAFFWLLIPMVVVWVRRRRRVARNRERHAQWIAEGGVAGIRPHPAGRGKAANVTSIAKDDQIFFHEKGTLYTDVSSLAEKPPAQAGRPVGRPSDVAFPRFRRRCRVDQRTHCYITGRGVAFAGKDLDFLVPFAELRSSQVEPGGMIFEAVRGTSAARFAFTFQNPLIAADVLAHCAERSRTAVR
;
A
#
# COMPACT_ATOMS: atom_id res chain seq x y z
N MET A 1 -11.33 7.15 10.13
CA MET A 1 -12.36 7.30 11.17
C MET A 1 -12.41 6.14 12.16
N ILE A 2 -12.47 4.87 11.74
CA ILE A 2 -12.53 3.69 12.63
C ILE A 2 -11.29 3.59 13.56
N TYR A 3 -10.10 3.97 13.10
CA TYR A 3 -8.86 3.93 13.90
C TYR A 3 -8.83 5.01 14.99
N SER A 4 -9.41 6.19 14.74
CA SER A 4 -9.56 7.25 15.76
C SER A 4 -10.65 6.90 16.76
N LEU A 5 -11.74 6.24 16.31
CA LEU A 5 -12.80 5.75 17.18
C LEU A 5 -12.29 4.65 18.12
N ARG A 6 -11.48 3.70 17.61
CA ARG A 6 -10.85 2.66 18.45
C ARG A 6 -9.88 3.24 19.48
N LYS A 7 -9.13 4.28 19.13
CA LYS A 7 -8.26 4.99 20.08
C LYS A 7 -9.08 5.72 21.14
N LEU A 8 -10.17 6.36 20.74
CA LEU A 8 -11.08 7.06 21.64
C LEU A 8 -11.74 6.06 22.60
N ILE A 9 -12.25 4.94 22.08
CA ILE A 9 -12.83 3.86 22.90
C ILE A 9 -11.77 3.29 23.85
N ALA A 10 -10.55 3.06 23.39
CA ALA A 10 -9.45 2.60 24.24
C ALA A 10 -9.12 3.61 25.34
N PHE A 11 -9.12 4.90 25.01
CA PHE A 11 -8.83 5.96 25.98
C PHE A 11 -9.93 6.13 27.01
N VAL A 12 -11.20 6.08 26.57
CA VAL A 12 -12.37 6.13 27.47
C VAL A 12 -12.42 4.89 28.36
N PHE A 13 -12.08 3.72 27.81
CA PHE A 13 -12.06 2.47 28.58
C PHE A 13 -10.92 2.45 29.60
N LEU A 14 -9.70 2.90 29.23
CA LEU A 14 -8.58 3.04 30.13
C LEU A 14 -8.86 4.09 31.21
N GLY A 15 -9.45 5.22 30.86
CA GLY A 15 -9.85 6.26 31.83
C GLY A 15 -10.93 5.78 32.79
N GLY A 16 -11.97 5.13 32.28
CA GLY A 16 -13.00 4.52 33.10
C GLY A 16 -12.50 3.43 34.03
N MET A 17 -11.50 2.68 33.55
CA MET A 17 -10.80 1.64 34.30
C MET A 17 -9.94 2.21 35.41
N PHE A 18 -9.17 3.26 35.14
CA PHE A 18 -8.40 3.99 36.17
C PHE A 18 -9.32 4.58 37.23
N TRP A 19 -10.46 5.14 36.81
CA TRP A 19 -11.48 5.66 37.70
C TRP A 19 -12.09 4.56 38.60
N PHE A 20 -12.39 3.40 38.01
CA PHE A 20 -12.95 2.25 38.73
C PHE A 20 -11.94 1.68 39.75
N ILE A 21 -10.66 1.54 39.38
CA ILE A 21 -9.58 1.11 40.28
C ILE A 21 -9.39 2.14 41.41
N TYR A 22 -9.43 3.44 41.08
CA TYR A 22 -9.29 4.49 42.08
C TYR A 22 -10.44 4.49 43.09
N GLN A 23 -11.70 4.38 42.65
CA GLN A 23 -12.83 4.24 43.56
C GLN A 23 -12.84 2.93 44.35
N ASP A 24 -12.24 1.88 43.80
CA ASP A 24 -12.24 0.58 44.45
C ASP A 24 -11.15 0.48 45.55
N LEU A 25 -10.07 1.24 45.40
CA LEU A 25 -9.01 1.40 46.42
C LEU A 25 -9.50 2.14 47.68
N ASP A 26 -10.48 3.05 47.54
CA ASP A 26 -11.06 3.78 48.66
C ASP A 26 -12.16 2.99 49.40
N ASN A 27 -12.57 1.80 48.88
CA ASN A 27 -13.69 1.04 49.41
C ASN A 27 -13.28 -0.41 49.70
N LEU A 28 -12.45 -0.56 50.73
CA LEU A 28 -11.92 -1.85 51.19
C LEU A 28 -12.97 -2.88 51.64
N ASP A 29 -14.24 -2.46 51.82
CA ASP A 29 -15.34 -3.33 52.26
C ASP A 29 -16.00 -4.16 51.16
N LYS A 30 -15.57 -4.01 49.91
CA LYS A 30 -16.16 -4.80 48.81
C LYS A 30 -15.64 -6.23 48.79
N PRO A 31 -16.52 -7.18 48.47
CA PRO A 31 -16.14 -8.59 48.41
C PRO A 31 -15.05 -8.78 47.31
N TRP A 32 -14.00 -9.55 47.64
CA TRP A 32 -12.81 -9.83 46.81
C TRP A 32 -13.12 -10.24 45.36
N PHE A 33 -14.27 -10.88 45.10
CA PHE A 33 -14.65 -11.31 43.75
C PHE A 33 -14.97 -10.10 42.81
N MET A 34 -15.39 -8.96 43.35
CA MET A 34 -15.61 -7.73 42.55
C MET A 34 -14.29 -7.17 42.06
N HIS A 35 -13.23 -7.17 42.87
CA HIS A 35 -11.88 -6.78 42.46
C HIS A 35 -11.34 -7.76 41.41
N ALA A 36 -11.54 -9.07 41.57
CA ALA A 36 -11.13 -10.07 40.60
C ALA A 36 -11.86 -9.89 39.25
N LEU A 37 -13.16 -9.60 39.26
CA LEU A 37 -13.95 -9.36 38.04
C LEU A 37 -13.46 -8.10 37.30
N GLY A 38 -13.17 -7.05 38.06
CA GLY A 38 -12.58 -5.82 37.51
C GLY A 38 -11.23 -6.08 36.82
N MET A 39 -10.32 -6.78 37.48
CA MET A 39 -9.02 -7.17 36.94
C MET A 39 -9.14 -8.03 35.68
N ILE A 40 -10.04 -8.98 35.65
CA ILE A 40 -10.30 -9.85 34.48
C ILE A 40 -10.81 -9.01 33.31
N THR A 41 -11.75 -8.10 33.55
CA THR A 41 -12.31 -7.20 32.50
C THR A 41 -11.24 -6.31 31.92
N VAL A 42 -10.36 -5.77 32.76
CA VAL A 42 -9.20 -4.98 32.38
C VAL A 42 -8.23 -5.78 31.52
N ALA A 43 -7.84 -6.96 31.97
CA ALA A 43 -6.94 -7.83 31.22
C ALA A 43 -7.55 -8.20 29.86
N PHE A 44 -8.84 -8.54 29.83
CA PHE A 44 -9.54 -8.87 28.58
C PHE A 44 -9.56 -7.70 27.59
N ALA A 45 -9.87 -6.48 28.04
CA ALA A 45 -9.87 -5.28 27.19
C ALA A 45 -8.45 -4.97 26.67
N PHE A 46 -7.44 -5.12 27.51
CA PHE A 46 -6.04 -4.92 27.14
C PHE A 46 -5.59 -5.94 26.08
N PHE A 47 -5.89 -7.22 26.27
CA PHE A 47 -5.62 -8.26 25.27
C PHE A 47 -6.39 -8.02 23.97
N TRP A 48 -7.66 -7.65 24.05
CA TRP A 48 -8.49 -7.36 22.87
C TRP A 48 -7.95 -6.22 22.01
N LEU A 49 -7.34 -5.21 22.63
CA LEU A 49 -6.74 -4.08 21.94
C LEU A 49 -5.30 -4.36 21.44
N LEU A 50 -4.50 -5.08 22.23
CA LEU A 50 -3.11 -5.38 21.89
C LEU A 50 -2.94 -6.48 20.84
N ILE A 51 -3.72 -7.55 20.92
CA ILE A 51 -3.58 -8.68 19.99
C ILE A 51 -3.64 -8.25 18.53
N PRO A 52 -4.66 -7.48 18.06
CA PRO A 52 -4.69 -7.06 16.67
C PRO A 52 -3.52 -6.13 16.29
N MET A 53 -3.05 -5.29 17.21
CA MET A 53 -1.89 -4.44 16.98
C MET A 53 -0.60 -5.26 16.80
N VAL A 54 -0.38 -6.24 17.68
CA VAL A 54 0.76 -7.16 17.62
C VAL A 54 0.69 -8.00 16.35
N VAL A 55 -0.48 -8.55 16.01
CA VAL A 55 -0.68 -9.34 14.79
C VAL A 55 -0.35 -8.52 13.53
N VAL A 56 -0.84 -7.28 13.45
CA VAL A 56 -0.53 -6.37 12.33
C VAL A 56 0.98 -6.10 12.25
N TRP A 57 1.60 -5.81 13.39
CA TRP A 57 3.03 -5.54 13.47
C TRP A 57 3.89 -6.76 13.06
N VAL A 58 3.57 -7.96 13.58
CA VAL A 58 4.27 -9.21 13.22
C VAL A 58 4.10 -9.52 11.74
N ARG A 59 2.88 -9.43 11.20
CA ARG A 59 2.62 -9.65 9.77
C ARG A 59 3.40 -8.67 8.90
N ARG A 60 3.47 -7.40 9.30
CA ARG A 60 4.26 -6.38 8.61
C ARG A 60 5.76 -6.72 8.64
N ARG A 61 6.31 -7.05 9.83
CA ARG A 61 7.73 -7.45 9.96
C ARG A 61 8.06 -8.67 9.10
N ARG A 62 7.24 -9.71 9.17
CA ARG A 62 7.44 -10.92 8.35
C ARG A 62 7.38 -10.64 6.85
N ARG A 63 6.53 -9.73 6.41
CA ARG A 63 6.45 -9.33 5.01
C ARG A 63 7.72 -8.58 4.58
N VAL A 64 8.16 -7.61 5.38
CA VAL A 64 9.40 -6.86 5.10
C VAL A 64 10.61 -7.79 5.07
N ALA A 65 10.75 -8.73 6.02
CA ALA A 65 11.84 -9.70 6.03
C ALA A 65 11.86 -10.54 4.75
N ARG A 66 10.72 -11.14 4.38
CA ARG A 66 10.59 -11.92 3.14
C ARG A 66 10.90 -11.11 1.87
N ASN A 67 10.49 -9.85 1.83
CA ASN A 67 10.80 -9.00 0.69
C ASN A 67 12.31 -8.74 0.59
N ARG A 68 12.98 -8.52 1.71
CA ARG A 68 14.44 -8.33 1.76
C ARG A 68 15.22 -9.59 1.33
N GLU A 69 14.80 -10.76 1.81
CA GLU A 69 15.41 -12.03 1.41
C GLU A 69 15.30 -12.26 -0.10
N ARG A 70 14.09 -12.11 -0.66
CA ARG A 70 13.87 -12.25 -2.10
C ARG A 70 14.61 -11.21 -2.92
N HIS A 71 14.71 -9.99 -2.42
CA HIS A 71 15.47 -8.92 -3.06
C HIS A 71 16.95 -9.22 -3.07
N ALA A 72 17.50 -9.70 -1.94
CA ALA A 72 18.91 -10.12 -1.87
C ALA A 72 19.23 -11.28 -2.82
N GLN A 73 18.33 -12.28 -2.92
CA GLN A 73 18.47 -13.37 -3.89
C GLN A 73 18.45 -12.83 -5.33
N TRP A 74 17.51 -11.96 -5.66
CA TRP A 74 17.43 -11.35 -6.99
C TRP A 74 18.69 -10.54 -7.34
N ILE A 75 19.27 -9.78 -6.40
CA ILE A 75 20.54 -9.10 -6.61
C ILE A 75 21.66 -10.10 -6.89
N ALA A 76 21.74 -11.19 -6.15
CA ALA A 76 22.75 -12.25 -6.35
C ALA A 76 22.60 -12.94 -7.72
N GLU A 77 21.39 -13.00 -8.29
CA GLU A 77 21.10 -13.52 -9.64
C GLU A 77 21.39 -12.51 -10.76
N GLY A 78 21.99 -11.37 -10.45
CA GLY A 78 22.37 -10.33 -11.42
C GLY A 78 21.52 -9.06 -11.33
N GLY A 79 20.45 -9.04 -10.52
CA GLY A 79 19.66 -7.85 -10.27
C GLY A 79 19.15 -7.17 -11.54
N VAL A 80 19.26 -5.86 -11.57
CA VAL A 80 18.84 -5.05 -12.74
C VAL A 80 19.65 -5.37 -13.99
N ALA A 81 20.94 -5.71 -13.86
CA ALA A 81 21.79 -6.05 -15.00
C ALA A 81 21.36 -7.36 -15.69
N GLY A 82 20.73 -8.26 -14.96
CA GLY A 82 20.17 -9.52 -15.49
C GLY A 82 18.82 -9.37 -16.21
N ILE A 83 18.19 -8.20 -16.16
CA ILE A 83 16.89 -7.99 -16.80
C ILE A 83 17.06 -7.97 -18.31
N ARG A 84 16.30 -8.86 -18.98
CA ARG A 84 16.14 -8.84 -20.42
C ARG A 84 14.83 -8.13 -20.77
N PRO A 85 14.87 -6.90 -21.31
CA PRO A 85 13.65 -6.20 -21.68
C PRO A 85 12.92 -6.93 -22.81
N HIS A 86 11.60 -6.90 -22.76
CA HIS A 86 10.75 -7.49 -23.79
C HIS A 86 10.05 -6.38 -24.58
N PRO A 87 9.91 -6.54 -25.92
CA PRO A 87 9.15 -5.57 -26.71
C PRO A 87 7.68 -5.59 -26.32
N ALA A 88 7.08 -4.40 -26.15
CA ALA A 88 5.68 -4.23 -25.76
C ALA A 88 4.68 -4.82 -26.77
N GLY A 89 5.02 -4.90 -28.04
CA GLY A 89 4.21 -5.46 -29.10
C GLY A 89 3.99 -6.98 -29.03
N ARG A 90 4.53 -7.68 -28.03
CA ARG A 90 4.41 -9.12 -27.86
C ARG A 90 3.77 -9.51 -26.53
N GLY A 91 3.02 -10.61 -26.52
CA GLY A 91 2.44 -11.18 -25.31
C GLY A 91 1.28 -10.38 -24.74
N LYS A 92 1.15 -10.35 -23.39
CA LYS A 92 0.03 -9.73 -22.69
C LYS A 92 -0.01 -8.20 -22.79
N ALA A 93 1.11 -7.57 -23.11
CA ALA A 93 1.19 -6.12 -23.27
C ALA A 93 0.76 -5.64 -24.66
N ALA A 94 0.63 -6.54 -25.64
CA ALA A 94 0.22 -6.19 -27.02
C ALA A 94 -1.15 -5.49 -27.10
N ASN A 95 -2.03 -5.75 -26.12
CA ASN A 95 -3.37 -5.18 -26.02
C ASN A 95 -3.45 -3.93 -25.12
N VAL A 96 -2.32 -3.45 -24.57
CA VAL A 96 -2.26 -2.27 -23.71
C VAL A 96 -2.07 -1.06 -24.60
N THR A 97 -3.07 -0.20 -24.71
CA THR A 97 -3.07 0.94 -25.65
C THR A 97 -2.19 2.09 -25.15
N SER A 98 -1.98 2.18 -23.84
CA SER A 98 -1.11 3.22 -23.24
C SER A 98 0.39 2.97 -23.44
N ILE A 99 0.80 1.76 -23.85
CA ILE A 99 2.20 1.42 -24.10
C ILE A 99 2.46 1.41 -25.60
N ALA A 100 3.45 2.18 -26.06
CA ALA A 100 3.82 2.18 -27.46
C ALA A 100 4.42 0.82 -27.86
N LYS A 101 4.11 0.33 -29.08
CA LYS A 101 4.55 -0.98 -29.56
C LYS A 101 6.07 -1.15 -29.65
N ASP A 102 6.78 -0.03 -29.82
CA ASP A 102 8.24 0.06 -29.85
C ASP A 102 8.90 0.19 -28.48
N ASP A 103 8.09 0.34 -27.42
CA ASP A 103 8.62 0.47 -26.06
C ASP A 103 9.09 -0.89 -25.51
N GLN A 104 9.99 -0.81 -24.57
CA GLN A 104 10.57 -1.98 -23.88
C GLN A 104 9.99 -2.11 -22.48
N ILE A 105 9.55 -3.31 -22.12
CA ILE A 105 9.05 -3.65 -20.80
C ILE A 105 10.18 -4.31 -20.01
N PHE A 106 10.53 -3.71 -18.90
CA PHE A 106 11.58 -4.17 -17.97
C PHE A 106 10.98 -4.99 -16.83
N PHE A 107 9.74 -4.70 -16.44
CA PHE A 107 9.06 -5.38 -15.35
C PHE A 107 7.56 -5.42 -15.58
N HIS A 108 6.94 -6.53 -15.19
CA HIS A 108 5.51 -6.71 -15.27
C HIS A 108 5.00 -7.50 -14.08
N GLU A 109 3.94 -7.00 -13.45
CA GLU A 109 3.27 -7.71 -12.38
C GLU A 109 1.77 -7.43 -12.35
N LYS A 110 1.00 -8.42 -11.91
CA LYS A 110 -0.44 -8.31 -11.70
C LYS A 110 -0.72 -8.03 -10.23
N GLY A 111 -1.54 -7.01 -9.96
CA GLY A 111 -1.85 -6.60 -8.61
C GLY A 111 -3.18 -5.87 -8.48
N THR A 112 -3.30 -5.11 -7.41
CA THR A 112 -4.44 -4.24 -7.13
C THR A 112 -3.98 -2.80 -7.14
N LEU A 113 -4.64 -1.97 -7.95
CA LEU A 113 -4.42 -0.52 -7.99
C LEU A 113 -5.41 0.19 -7.08
N TYR A 114 -4.90 1.11 -6.28
CA TYR A 114 -5.65 2.01 -5.40
C TYR A 114 -5.41 3.44 -5.86
N THR A 115 -6.45 4.10 -6.37
CA THR A 115 -6.38 5.48 -6.83
C THR A 115 -7.07 6.39 -5.83
N ASP A 116 -6.41 7.45 -5.38
CA ASP A 116 -6.97 8.43 -4.45
C ASP A 116 -8.19 9.12 -5.07
N VAL A 117 -9.33 9.03 -4.39
CA VAL A 117 -10.59 9.62 -4.87
C VAL A 117 -10.55 11.15 -4.89
N SER A 118 -9.74 11.76 -4.03
CA SER A 118 -9.59 13.22 -3.97
C SER A 118 -8.82 13.80 -5.15
N SER A 119 -7.98 12.99 -5.80
CA SER A 119 -7.21 13.40 -6.99
C SER A 119 -8.00 13.28 -8.31
N LEU A 120 -9.21 12.74 -8.25
CA LEU A 120 -10.10 12.56 -9.40
C LEU A 120 -11.14 13.69 -9.42
N ALA A 121 -10.69 14.93 -9.63
CA ALA A 121 -11.57 16.10 -9.73
C ALA A 121 -12.57 16.00 -10.90
N GLU A 122 -12.29 15.21 -11.90
CA GLU A 122 -13.21 14.87 -12.99
C GLU A 122 -13.57 13.38 -12.93
N LYS A 123 -14.82 13.08 -12.58
CA LYS A 123 -15.39 11.74 -12.71
C LYS A 123 -15.62 11.41 -14.18
N PRO A 124 -14.85 10.55 -14.82
CA PRO A 124 -15.30 9.99 -16.08
C PRO A 124 -16.56 9.13 -15.80
N PRO A 125 -17.62 9.28 -16.59
CA PRO A 125 -18.93 8.64 -16.35
C PRO A 125 -18.88 7.10 -16.25
N ALA A 126 -17.93 6.45 -16.89
CA ALA A 126 -17.75 4.99 -16.83
C ALA A 126 -17.28 4.42 -15.47
N GLN A 127 -17.12 5.28 -14.46
CA GLN A 127 -16.50 4.89 -13.18
C GLN A 127 -17.47 4.82 -11.99
N ALA A 128 -18.78 5.00 -12.24
CA ALA A 128 -19.82 5.03 -11.21
C ALA A 128 -20.20 3.64 -10.68
N GLY A 129 -19.38 2.79 -10.31
CA GLY A 129 -19.70 1.44 -9.79
C GLY A 129 -18.52 0.69 -9.22
N ARG A 130 -17.34 1.32 -9.21
CA ARG A 130 -16.14 0.66 -8.68
C ARG A 130 -16.10 0.67 -7.16
N PRO A 131 -15.63 -0.40 -6.53
CA PRO A 131 -15.56 -0.48 -5.09
C PRO A 131 -14.63 0.63 -4.55
N VAL A 132 -15.12 1.36 -3.55
CA VAL A 132 -14.34 2.33 -2.78
C VAL A 132 -13.88 1.64 -1.51
N GLY A 133 -12.58 1.59 -1.29
CA GLY A 133 -11.98 0.92 -0.15
C GLY A 133 -10.74 1.64 0.38
N ARG A 134 -10.11 1.04 1.38
CA ARG A 134 -8.81 1.45 1.87
C ARG A 134 -7.84 0.29 1.72
N PRO A 135 -6.60 0.55 1.29
CA PRO A 135 -5.57 -0.46 1.37
C PRO A 135 -5.39 -0.98 2.80
N SER A 136 -4.98 -2.23 2.92
CA SER A 136 -4.65 -2.81 4.22
C SER A 136 -3.52 -2.03 4.90
N ASP A 137 -3.69 -1.71 6.20
CA ASP A 137 -2.64 -1.07 7.02
C ASP A 137 -1.34 -1.90 7.07
N VAL A 138 -1.42 -3.20 6.80
CA VAL A 138 -0.25 -4.08 6.69
C VAL A 138 0.51 -3.85 5.39
N ALA A 139 -0.22 -3.63 4.28
CA ALA A 139 0.37 -3.45 2.96
C ALA A 139 0.82 -2.01 2.72
N PHE A 140 -0.03 -1.05 3.06
CA PHE A 140 0.18 0.37 2.80
C PHE A 140 -0.10 1.24 4.03
N PRO A 141 0.75 1.20 5.06
CA PRO A 141 0.52 1.94 6.31
C PRO A 141 0.48 3.46 6.15
N ARG A 142 1.12 3.99 5.11
CA ARG A 142 1.15 5.44 4.82
C ARG A 142 0.05 5.90 3.89
N PHE A 143 -0.65 4.97 3.23
CA PHE A 143 -1.73 5.30 2.30
C PHE A 143 -3.09 5.18 3.00
N ARG A 144 -3.47 6.21 3.77
CA ARG A 144 -4.67 6.20 4.63
C ARG A 144 -5.92 6.79 3.98
N ARG A 145 -5.88 7.13 2.71
CA ARG A 145 -6.98 7.79 2.00
C ARG A 145 -8.02 6.79 1.51
N ARG A 146 -9.25 7.24 1.30
CA ARG A 146 -10.24 6.48 0.56
C ARG A 146 -9.83 6.45 -0.89
N CYS A 147 -9.84 5.26 -1.48
CA CYS A 147 -9.41 5.05 -2.84
C CYS A 147 -10.42 4.24 -3.59
N ARG A 148 -10.44 4.44 -4.90
CA ARG A 148 -10.99 3.50 -5.82
C ARG A 148 -10.06 2.29 -5.88
N VAL A 149 -10.65 1.10 -5.93
CA VAL A 149 -9.93 -0.18 -5.94
C VAL A 149 -10.16 -0.86 -7.28
N ASP A 150 -9.11 -1.01 -8.05
CA ASP A 150 -9.10 -1.75 -9.31
C ASP A 150 -8.33 -3.06 -9.12
N GLN A 151 -9.08 -4.15 -9.01
CA GLN A 151 -8.51 -5.48 -8.84
C GLN A 151 -8.01 -6.02 -10.20
N ARG A 152 -6.99 -6.89 -10.15
CA ARG A 152 -6.42 -7.55 -11.34
C ARG A 152 -5.86 -6.57 -12.38
N THR A 153 -5.36 -5.44 -11.94
CA THR A 153 -4.63 -4.50 -12.78
C THR A 153 -3.23 -5.04 -13.03
N HIS A 154 -2.72 -4.84 -14.22
CA HIS A 154 -1.34 -5.12 -14.59
C HIS A 154 -0.53 -3.83 -14.48
N CYS A 155 0.61 -3.89 -13.82
CA CYS A 155 1.60 -2.83 -13.79
C CYS A 155 2.77 -3.22 -14.69
N TYR A 156 3.18 -2.32 -15.56
CA TYR A 156 4.33 -2.45 -16.44
C TYR A 156 5.29 -1.30 -16.17
N ILE A 157 6.57 -1.61 -15.91
CA ILE A 157 7.63 -0.61 -15.90
C ILE A 157 8.30 -0.69 -17.26
N THR A 158 8.22 0.40 -18.01
CA THR A 158 8.71 0.51 -19.40
C THR A 158 9.90 1.44 -19.49
N GLY A 159 10.47 1.60 -20.67
CA GLY A 159 11.52 2.59 -20.92
C GLY A 159 11.05 4.05 -20.79
N ARG A 160 9.74 4.30 -20.90
CA ARG A 160 9.14 5.67 -20.91
C ARG A 160 8.43 6.03 -19.61
N GLY A 161 8.03 5.04 -18.78
CA GLY A 161 7.25 5.30 -17.58
C GLY A 161 6.65 4.05 -16.96
N VAL A 162 5.63 4.26 -16.12
CA VAL A 162 4.88 3.21 -15.44
C VAL A 162 3.47 3.15 -16.02
N ALA A 163 3.10 2.04 -16.64
CA ALA A 163 1.78 1.83 -17.21
C ALA A 163 0.93 0.92 -16.31
N PHE A 164 -0.35 1.22 -16.24
CA PHE A 164 -1.35 0.44 -15.51
C PHE A 164 -2.47 0.07 -16.46
N ALA A 165 -2.68 -1.23 -16.66
CA ALA A 165 -3.71 -1.75 -17.53
C ALA A 165 -4.63 -2.71 -16.76
N GLY A 166 -5.92 -2.45 -16.81
CA GLY A 166 -6.97 -3.25 -16.19
C GLY A 166 -8.15 -3.40 -17.15
N LYS A 167 -9.26 -3.94 -16.66
CA LYS A 167 -10.45 -4.16 -17.48
C LYS A 167 -10.99 -2.85 -18.10
N ASP A 168 -11.01 -1.79 -17.27
CA ASP A 168 -11.64 -0.50 -17.64
C ASP A 168 -10.68 0.67 -17.40
N LEU A 169 -9.38 0.40 -17.30
CA LEU A 169 -8.36 1.42 -17.16
C LEU A 169 -7.12 1.02 -17.95
N ASP A 170 -6.58 1.99 -18.64
CA ASP A 170 -5.33 1.86 -19.38
C ASP A 170 -4.70 3.25 -19.45
N PHE A 171 -3.61 3.44 -18.70
CA PHE A 171 -2.89 4.70 -18.69
C PHE A 171 -1.40 4.53 -18.39
N LEU A 172 -0.60 5.39 -18.95
CA LEU A 172 0.83 5.51 -18.69
C LEU A 172 1.08 6.76 -17.83
N VAL A 173 1.98 6.63 -16.88
CA VAL A 173 2.58 7.75 -16.16
C VAL A 173 4.01 7.87 -16.63
N PRO A 174 4.34 8.86 -17.48
CA PRO A 174 5.70 9.11 -17.93
C PRO A 174 6.63 9.42 -16.75
N PHE A 175 7.91 9.07 -16.88
CA PHE A 175 8.89 9.41 -15.82
C PHE A 175 8.99 10.92 -15.56
N ALA A 176 8.75 11.76 -16.58
CA ALA A 176 8.72 13.22 -16.42
C ALA A 176 7.58 13.70 -15.50
N GLU A 177 6.47 12.97 -15.43
CA GLU A 177 5.33 13.28 -14.57
C GLU A 177 5.42 12.62 -13.19
N LEU A 178 6.29 11.62 -13.01
CA LEU A 178 6.47 10.90 -11.76
C LEU A 178 7.31 11.72 -10.78
N ARG A 179 6.68 12.27 -9.76
CA ARG A 179 7.34 13.08 -8.71
C ARG A 179 8.08 12.24 -7.70
N SER A 180 7.41 11.21 -7.20
CA SER A 180 7.98 10.34 -6.17
C SER A 180 7.41 8.94 -6.23
N SER A 181 8.19 7.99 -5.75
CA SER A 181 7.74 6.64 -5.47
C SER A 181 8.21 6.23 -4.08
N GLN A 182 7.32 5.60 -3.30
CA GLN A 182 7.62 5.15 -1.94
C GLN A 182 7.36 3.67 -1.83
N VAL A 183 8.36 2.93 -1.34
CA VAL A 183 8.22 1.50 -1.07
C VAL A 183 7.46 1.29 0.24
N GLU A 184 6.46 0.43 0.18
CA GLU A 184 5.65 -0.02 1.32
C GLU A 184 5.73 -1.55 1.46
N PRO A 185 5.39 -2.13 2.60
CA PRO A 185 5.50 -3.58 2.81
C PRO A 185 4.73 -4.44 1.79
N GLY A 186 3.67 -3.93 1.20
CA GLY A 186 2.82 -4.65 0.25
C GLY A 186 2.83 -4.12 -1.16
N GLY A 187 3.65 -3.11 -1.46
CA GLY A 187 3.67 -2.51 -2.79
C GLY A 187 4.40 -1.17 -2.83
N MET A 188 3.98 -0.31 -3.73
CA MET A 188 4.53 1.04 -3.88
C MET A 188 3.43 2.08 -3.94
N ILE A 189 3.71 3.25 -3.38
CA ILE A 189 2.90 4.45 -3.53
C ILE A 189 3.59 5.33 -4.55
N PHE A 190 2.84 5.83 -5.50
CA PHE A 190 3.31 6.73 -6.55
C PHE A 190 2.63 8.09 -6.41
N GLU A 191 3.37 9.13 -6.65
CA GLU A 191 2.86 10.49 -6.77
C GLU A 191 3.26 11.03 -8.15
N ALA A 192 2.27 11.41 -8.93
CA ALA A 192 2.46 11.94 -10.26
C ALA A 192 1.78 13.30 -10.40
N VAL A 193 2.31 14.16 -11.29
CA VAL A 193 1.70 15.42 -11.67
C VAL A 193 1.14 15.25 -13.06
N ARG A 194 -0.16 15.38 -13.19
CA ARG A 194 -0.85 15.36 -14.48
C ARG A 194 -1.50 16.71 -14.70
N GLY A 195 -0.88 17.52 -15.54
CA GLY A 195 -1.26 18.92 -15.69
C GLY A 195 -1.05 19.71 -14.39
N THR A 196 -2.11 20.35 -13.88
CA THR A 196 -2.09 21.09 -12.61
C THR A 196 -2.43 20.23 -11.38
N SER A 197 -2.86 19.00 -11.58
CA SER A 197 -3.35 18.12 -10.51
C SER A 197 -2.31 17.08 -10.11
N ALA A 198 -2.08 16.94 -8.80
CA ALA A 198 -1.28 15.85 -8.24
C ALA A 198 -2.16 14.61 -8.08
N ALA A 199 -1.79 13.53 -8.75
CA ALA A 199 -2.42 12.22 -8.60
C ALA A 199 -1.59 11.34 -7.67
N ARG A 200 -2.26 10.67 -6.73
CA ARG A 200 -1.63 9.72 -5.82
C ARG A 200 -2.31 8.37 -5.93
N PHE A 201 -1.52 7.34 -6.13
CA PHE A 201 -2.01 5.98 -6.25
C PHE A 201 -1.04 4.99 -5.63
N ALA A 202 -1.56 3.81 -5.25
CA ALA A 202 -0.75 2.72 -4.71
C ALA A 202 -1.05 1.43 -5.49
N PHE A 203 -0.01 0.64 -5.71
CA PHE A 203 -0.10 -0.64 -6.39
C PHE A 203 0.54 -1.74 -5.55
N THR A 204 -0.13 -2.91 -5.48
CA THR A 204 0.40 -4.06 -4.76
C THR A 204 1.45 -4.77 -5.60
N PHE A 205 2.63 -5.02 -5.00
CA PHE A 205 3.69 -5.83 -5.58
C PHE A 205 4.00 -7.04 -4.69
N GLN A 206 4.38 -8.15 -5.29
CA GLN A 206 4.90 -9.31 -4.55
C GLN A 206 6.20 -8.96 -3.86
N ASN A 207 7.10 -8.28 -4.59
CA ASN A 207 8.32 -7.71 -4.04
C ASN A 207 8.51 -6.25 -4.49
N PRO A 208 8.09 -5.28 -3.65
CA PRO A 208 8.17 -3.87 -4.00
C PRO A 208 9.60 -3.34 -4.06
N LEU A 209 10.60 -4.01 -3.45
CA LEU A 209 12.00 -3.62 -3.54
C LEU A 209 12.55 -3.86 -4.95
N ILE A 210 12.25 -5.02 -5.54
CA ILE A 210 12.63 -5.32 -6.93
C ILE A 210 11.99 -4.32 -7.89
N ALA A 211 10.68 -4.07 -7.73
CA ALA A 211 9.97 -3.10 -8.56
C ALA A 211 10.57 -1.69 -8.45
N ALA A 212 11.02 -1.29 -7.25
CA ALA A 212 11.65 0.01 -7.02
C ALA A 212 13.01 0.13 -7.70
N ASP A 213 13.85 -0.90 -7.65
CA ASP A 213 15.16 -0.90 -8.30
C ASP A 213 15.01 -0.85 -9.83
N VAL A 214 14.07 -1.62 -10.38
CA VAL A 214 13.78 -1.56 -11.83
C VAL A 214 13.27 -0.19 -12.22
N LEU A 215 12.37 0.39 -11.42
CA LEU A 215 11.84 1.73 -11.66
C LEU A 215 12.95 2.79 -11.66
N ALA A 216 13.84 2.75 -10.68
CA ALA A 216 14.98 3.67 -10.56
C ALA A 216 15.90 3.55 -11.78
N HIS A 217 16.24 2.33 -12.19
CA HIS A 217 17.08 2.08 -13.37
C HIS A 217 16.44 2.63 -14.66
N CYS A 218 15.14 2.38 -14.89
CA CYS A 218 14.46 2.85 -16.08
C CYS A 218 14.34 4.39 -16.09
N ALA A 219 14.07 5.00 -14.93
CA ALA A 219 14.00 6.45 -14.81
C ALA A 219 15.35 7.13 -15.08
N GLU A 220 16.46 6.53 -14.63
CA GLU A 220 17.81 7.03 -14.89
C GLU A 220 18.16 6.94 -16.38
N ARG A 221 17.89 5.80 -17.01
CA ARG A 221 18.07 5.63 -18.45
C ARG A 221 17.26 6.62 -19.27
N SER A 222 16.03 6.88 -18.87
CA SER A 222 15.18 7.88 -19.56
C SER A 222 15.77 9.28 -19.47
N ARG A 223 16.38 9.67 -18.35
CA ARG A 223 17.06 10.97 -18.19
C ARG A 223 18.33 11.08 -19.03
N THR A 224 19.09 10.00 -19.16
CA THR A 224 20.33 10.01 -19.97
C THR A 224 20.05 10.01 -21.47
N ALA A 225 18.93 9.44 -21.92
CA ALA A 225 18.53 9.42 -23.33
C ALA A 225 18.02 10.79 -23.85
N VAL A 226 17.65 11.72 -22.97
CA VAL A 226 17.14 13.07 -23.31
C VAL A 226 18.27 14.12 -23.35
N ARG A 227 19.45 13.80 -22.85
CA ARG A 227 20.67 14.64 -22.96
C ARG A 227 21.44 14.31 -24.22
#